data_51840c54a6ceaae2e07bab82527ab7e7
#
_entry.id   51840c54a6ceaae2e07bab82527ab7e7
#
_cell.length_a   1.000
_cell.length_b   1.000
_cell.length_c   1.000
_cell.angle_alpha   90.00
_cell.angle_beta   90.00
_cell.angle_gamma   90.00
#
_symmetry.space_group_name_H-M   'P 1'
#
loop_
_entity.id
_entity.type
_entity.pdbx_description
1 polymer ?
#
loop_
_entity_poly.entity_id
_entity_poly.type
_entity_poly.pdbx_seq_one_letter_code
_entity_poly.pdbx_strand_id
1 'polypeptide(L)'
;MQQTAITANPDGTISTPEATGAMATYREVGPQLWRKVGGTQTLALTEADGVKTVIDSENPVSVLQEGPLARSAALNLGVLVFSAATLLCALLAWPLGALLRRADRATSGAGPGLRKLRTLQRAAVVVDVLYLGAWFVLIKPLLNTDVGVYRTSIDWVVGLLEVSGLLAVGAAAAGVWVAWRMARTDATRLTRAWAVLVALALLGVVWVGVVGRLMTWNLNY
;
A
#
# COMPACT_ATOMS: atom_id res chain seq x y z
N MET A 1 11.89 0.64 0.31
CA MET A 1 12.64 -0.45 -0.39
C MET A 1 12.55 -0.17 -1.87
N GLN A 2 13.68 0.01 -2.53
CA GLN A 2 13.74 0.17 -3.97
C GLN A 2 13.62 -1.22 -4.61
N GLN A 3 12.68 -1.41 -5.53
CA GLN A 3 12.53 -2.65 -6.27
C GLN A 3 13.01 -2.42 -7.70
N THR A 4 13.87 -3.31 -8.17
CA THR A 4 14.41 -3.30 -9.52
C THR A 4 13.92 -4.54 -10.25
N ALA A 5 13.34 -4.38 -11.43
CA ALA A 5 12.92 -5.49 -12.25
C ALA A 5 14.08 -5.90 -13.18
N ILE A 6 14.47 -7.16 -13.13
CA ILE A 6 15.40 -7.75 -14.09
C ILE A 6 14.57 -8.59 -15.06
N THR A 7 14.63 -8.24 -16.34
CA THR A 7 13.85 -8.91 -17.40
C THR A 7 14.79 -9.66 -18.31
N ALA A 8 14.52 -10.95 -18.53
CA ALA A 8 15.24 -11.75 -19.54
C ALA A 8 14.69 -11.43 -20.93
N ASN A 9 15.59 -11.16 -21.87
CA ASN A 9 15.26 -10.92 -23.28
C ASN A 9 15.37 -12.20 -24.11
N PRO A 10 14.66 -12.31 -25.26
CA PRO A 10 14.70 -13.49 -26.12
C PRO A 10 16.09 -13.78 -26.72
N ASP A 11 16.97 -12.79 -26.77
CA ASP A 11 18.35 -12.89 -27.30
C ASP A 11 19.36 -13.38 -26.25
N GLY A 12 18.92 -13.80 -25.06
CA GLY A 12 19.77 -14.25 -23.96
C GLY A 12 20.41 -13.12 -23.16
N THR A 13 20.07 -11.86 -23.45
CA THR A 13 20.47 -10.73 -22.63
C THR A 13 19.49 -10.49 -21.47
N ILE A 14 19.90 -9.73 -20.47
CA ILE A 14 19.00 -9.25 -19.42
C ILE A 14 18.96 -7.73 -19.46
N SER A 15 17.80 -7.17 -19.12
CA SER A 15 17.60 -5.72 -19.01
C SER A 15 17.19 -5.34 -17.59
N THR A 16 17.77 -4.26 -17.07
CA THR A 16 17.42 -3.70 -15.76
C THR A 16 17.44 -2.17 -15.83
N PRO A 17 16.54 -1.47 -15.10
CA PRO A 17 16.58 -0.02 -15.03
C PRO A 17 17.78 0.44 -14.19
N GLU A 18 18.48 1.46 -14.67
CA GLU A 18 19.52 2.17 -13.95
C GLU A 18 18.94 3.22 -12.99
N ALA A 19 19.81 3.78 -12.13
CA ALA A 19 19.44 4.88 -11.24
C ALA A 19 18.89 6.12 -11.99
N THR A 20 19.29 6.31 -13.24
CA THR A 20 18.81 7.37 -14.14
C THR A 20 17.43 7.10 -14.73
N GLY A 21 16.87 5.88 -14.52
CA GLY A 21 15.62 5.43 -15.15
C GLY A 21 15.79 4.88 -16.58
N ALA A 22 17.00 4.95 -17.16
CA ALA A 22 17.28 4.32 -18.45
C ALA A 22 17.37 2.80 -18.30
N MET A 23 16.96 2.06 -19.34
CA MET A 23 17.12 0.60 -19.37
C MET A 23 18.52 0.25 -19.86
N ALA A 24 19.29 -0.46 -19.04
CA ALA A 24 20.57 -1.02 -19.43
C ALA A 24 20.42 -2.50 -19.81
N THR A 25 21.11 -2.90 -20.84
CA THR A 25 21.15 -4.29 -21.33
C THR A 25 22.49 -4.91 -20.96
N TYR A 26 22.45 -6.13 -20.45
CA TYR A 26 23.62 -6.89 -20.04
C TYR A 26 23.68 -8.22 -20.80
N ARG A 27 24.88 -8.61 -21.23
CA ARG A 27 25.15 -9.88 -21.89
C ARG A 27 25.94 -10.79 -20.97
N GLU A 28 25.63 -12.06 -20.95
CA GLU A 28 26.35 -13.06 -20.20
C GLU A 28 27.78 -13.20 -20.72
N VAL A 29 28.77 -13.09 -19.84
CA VAL A 29 30.20 -13.20 -20.15
C VAL A 29 30.86 -14.37 -19.40
N GLY A 30 30.14 -15.02 -18.53
CA GLY A 30 30.54 -16.20 -17.77
C GLY A 30 29.38 -16.76 -16.98
N PRO A 31 29.50 -17.94 -16.36
CA PRO A 31 28.41 -18.52 -15.59
C PRO A 31 27.89 -17.55 -14.53
N GLN A 32 26.60 -17.16 -14.63
CA GLN A 32 25.95 -16.24 -13.69
C GLN A 32 26.60 -14.85 -13.58
N LEU A 33 27.37 -14.44 -14.62
CA LEU A 33 28.03 -13.14 -14.69
C LEU A 33 27.64 -12.43 -15.98
N TRP A 34 26.99 -11.28 -15.86
CA TRP A 34 26.58 -10.42 -16.96
C TRP A 34 27.36 -9.13 -16.98
N ARG A 35 27.75 -8.66 -18.18
CA ARG A 35 28.40 -7.37 -18.40
C ARG A 35 27.50 -6.46 -19.23
N LYS A 36 27.44 -5.20 -18.83
CA LYS A 36 26.72 -4.15 -19.55
C LYS A 36 27.21 -4.03 -21.00
N VAL A 37 26.29 -4.00 -21.94
CA VAL A 37 26.59 -3.78 -23.35
C VAL A 37 27.08 -2.34 -23.52
N GLY A 38 28.33 -2.18 -24.01
CA GLY A 38 28.96 -0.86 -24.14
C GLY A 38 29.52 -0.26 -22.85
N GLY A 39 29.63 -1.03 -21.76
CA GLY A 39 30.15 -0.60 -20.47
C GLY A 39 31.03 -1.64 -19.78
N THR A 40 31.54 -1.26 -18.60
CA THR A 40 32.40 -2.12 -17.75
C THR A 40 31.64 -2.71 -16.57
N GLN A 41 30.43 -2.20 -16.27
CA GLN A 41 29.58 -2.64 -15.16
C GLN A 41 29.21 -4.12 -15.32
N THR A 42 29.29 -4.87 -14.23
CA THR A 42 28.93 -6.28 -14.18
C THR A 42 27.89 -6.55 -13.11
N LEU A 43 26.99 -7.50 -13.42
CA LEU A 43 26.02 -8.06 -12.48
C LEU A 43 26.37 -9.53 -12.26
N ALA A 44 26.55 -9.91 -11.00
CA ALA A 44 26.74 -11.31 -10.61
C ALA A 44 25.48 -11.82 -9.95
N LEU A 45 24.96 -12.95 -10.46
CA LEU A 45 23.86 -13.68 -9.83
C LEU A 45 24.45 -14.78 -8.96
N THR A 46 24.08 -14.81 -7.70
CA THR A 46 24.45 -15.89 -6.77
C THR A 46 23.19 -16.47 -6.16
N GLU A 47 23.23 -17.75 -5.84
CA GLU A 47 22.17 -18.43 -5.12
C GLU A 47 22.75 -19.09 -3.89
N ALA A 48 22.30 -18.69 -2.72
CA ALA A 48 22.67 -19.28 -1.44
C ALA A 48 21.40 -19.54 -0.63
N ASP A 49 21.27 -20.74 -0.07
CA ASP A 49 20.12 -21.17 0.73
C ASP A 49 18.76 -20.98 0.01
N GLY A 50 18.73 -21.15 -1.32
CA GLY A 50 17.53 -20.97 -2.12
C GLY A 50 17.13 -19.51 -2.36
N VAL A 51 17.97 -18.54 -1.94
CA VAL A 51 17.75 -17.10 -2.17
C VAL A 51 18.62 -16.64 -3.33
N LYS A 52 18.00 -16.17 -4.39
CA LYS A 52 18.71 -15.55 -5.52
C LYS A 52 19.08 -14.12 -5.17
N THR A 53 20.33 -13.82 -5.37
CA THR A 53 20.95 -12.54 -5.01
C THR A 53 21.69 -11.98 -6.21
N VAL A 54 21.48 -10.71 -6.52
CA VAL A 54 22.20 -9.99 -7.58
C VAL A 54 23.08 -8.93 -6.94
N ILE A 55 24.36 -8.95 -7.31
CA ILE A 55 25.38 -8.02 -6.86
C ILE A 55 25.80 -7.17 -8.06
N ASP A 56 25.77 -5.85 -7.89
CA ASP A 56 26.21 -4.89 -8.88
C ASP A 56 27.66 -4.43 -8.56
N SER A 57 28.53 -4.46 -9.56
CA SER A 57 29.93 -4.03 -9.39
C SER A 57 30.08 -2.53 -9.10
N GLU A 58 29.14 -1.69 -9.52
CA GLU A 58 29.16 -0.25 -9.22
C GLU A 58 28.66 0.05 -7.81
N ASN A 59 27.79 -0.81 -7.27
CA ASN A 59 27.28 -0.66 -5.92
C ASN A 59 27.29 -1.99 -5.15
N PRO A 60 28.46 -2.50 -4.79
CA PRO A 60 28.61 -3.81 -4.14
C PRO A 60 27.99 -3.88 -2.75
N VAL A 61 27.65 -2.72 -2.16
CA VAL A 61 26.97 -2.63 -0.86
C VAL A 61 25.45 -2.89 -1.01
N SER A 62 24.89 -2.63 -2.20
CA SER A 62 23.49 -2.86 -2.49
C SER A 62 23.26 -4.24 -3.09
N VAL A 63 22.85 -5.16 -2.24
CA VAL A 63 22.50 -6.53 -2.64
C VAL A 63 21.01 -6.59 -2.97
N LEU A 64 20.68 -6.95 -4.21
CA LEU A 64 19.30 -7.18 -4.64
C LEU A 64 18.92 -8.64 -4.39
N GLN A 65 17.86 -8.87 -3.66
CA GLN A 65 17.33 -10.22 -3.40
C GLN A 65 15.94 -10.37 -4.01
N GLU A 66 15.62 -11.61 -4.44
CA GLU A 66 14.27 -11.93 -4.89
C GLU A 66 13.29 -11.76 -3.74
N GLY A 67 12.34 -10.86 -3.91
CA GLY A 67 11.34 -10.57 -2.89
C GLY A 67 10.06 -11.40 -3.06
N PRO A 68 9.38 -11.84 -1.98
CA PRO A 68 8.10 -12.51 -2.10
C PRO A 68 7.05 -11.60 -2.76
N LEU A 69 6.12 -12.18 -3.51
CA LEU A 69 5.03 -11.46 -4.21
C LEU A 69 4.27 -10.50 -3.29
N ALA A 70 4.09 -10.87 -2.01
CA ALA A 70 3.44 -10.00 -1.02
C ALA A 70 4.15 -8.65 -0.83
N ARG A 71 5.45 -8.56 -1.13
CA ARG A 71 6.25 -7.32 -1.08
C ARG A 71 6.37 -6.62 -2.43
N SER A 72 5.72 -7.14 -3.49
CA SER A 72 5.74 -6.50 -4.81
C SER A 72 5.19 -5.07 -4.72
N ALA A 73 5.95 -4.09 -5.23
CA ALA A 73 5.55 -2.69 -5.26
C ALA A 73 4.27 -2.51 -6.09
N ALA A 74 4.15 -3.20 -7.22
CA ALA A 74 2.98 -3.11 -8.10
C ALA A 74 1.71 -3.61 -7.39
N LEU A 75 1.79 -4.76 -6.67
CA LEU A 75 0.67 -5.29 -5.92
C LEU A 75 0.26 -4.34 -4.79
N ASN A 76 1.22 -3.90 -3.98
CA ASN A 76 0.93 -3.05 -2.83
C ASN A 76 0.43 -1.66 -3.25
N LEU A 77 0.96 -1.09 -4.34
CA LEU A 77 0.45 0.15 -4.92
C LEU A 77 -0.98 -0.03 -5.44
N GLY A 78 -1.27 -1.14 -6.12
CA GLY A 78 -2.62 -1.47 -6.58
C GLY A 78 -3.62 -1.57 -5.42
N VAL A 79 -3.25 -2.28 -4.35
CA VAL A 79 -4.08 -2.39 -3.13
C VAL A 79 -4.28 -1.02 -2.48
N LEU A 80 -3.22 -0.21 -2.37
CA LEU A 80 -3.29 1.14 -1.79
C LEU A 80 -4.22 2.05 -2.58
N VAL A 81 -4.05 2.10 -3.92
CA VAL A 81 -4.88 2.93 -4.80
C VAL A 81 -6.34 2.49 -4.76
N PHE A 82 -6.60 1.17 -4.83
CA PHE A 82 -7.95 0.62 -4.70
C PHE A 82 -8.59 1.02 -3.36
N SER A 83 -7.86 0.85 -2.26
CA SER A 83 -8.34 1.17 -0.91
C SER A 83 -8.62 2.67 -0.77
N ALA A 84 -7.66 3.51 -1.13
CA ALA A 84 -7.80 4.96 -1.04
C ALA A 84 -8.97 5.47 -1.89
N ALA A 85 -9.09 5.02 -3.14
CA ALA A 85 -10.18 5.40 -4.04
C ALA A 85 -11.55 4.98 -3.47
N THR A 86 -11.67 3.73 -2.98
CA THR A 86 -12.92 3.23 -2.39
C THR A 86 -13.32 4.01 -1.13
N LEU A 87 -12.37 4.29 -0.24
CA LEU A 87 -12.63 5.04 1.00
C LEU A 87 -12.99 6.51 0.72
N LEU A 88 -12.32 7.16 -0.25
CA LEU A 88 -12.66 8.51 -0.68
C LEU A 88 -14.04 8.55 -1.33
N CYS A 89 -14.36 7.59 -2.21
CA CYS A 89 -15.72 7.47 -2.78
C CYS A 89 -16.77 7.27 -1.67
N ALA A 90 -16.48 6.45 -0.66
CA ALA A 90 -17.37 6.27 0.47
C ALA A 90 -17.55 7.59 1.24
N LEU A 91 -16.49 8.33 1.52
CA LEU A 91 -16.53 9.61 2.21
C LEU A 91 -17.37 10.65 1.46
N LEU A 92 -17.24 10.74 0.13
CA LEU A 92 -17.98 11.67 -0.73
C LEU A 92 -19.44 11.26 -0.93
N ALA A 93 -19.72 9.96 -0.99
CA ALA A 93 -21.07 9.45 -1.20
C ALA A 93 -22.06 9.84 -0.07
N TRP A 94 -21.57 10.09 1.14
CA TRP A 94 -22.44 10.43 2.28
C TRP A 94 -23.08 11.81 2.17
N PRO A 95 -22.31 12.90 1.95
CA PRO A 95 -22.89 14.23 1.80
C PRO A 95 -23.77 14.30 0.52
N LEU A 96 -23.34 13.69 -0.59
CA LEU A 96 -24.11 13.62 -1.82
C LEU A 96 -25.47 12.92 -1.59
N GLY A 97 -25.45 11.76 -0.94
CA GLY A 97 -26.68 11.05 -0.61
C GLY A 97 -27.57 11.79 0.40
N ALA A 98 -26.99 12.62 1.27
CA ALA A 98 -27.76 13.47 2.18
C ALA A 98 -28.43 14.62 1.42
N LEU A 99 -27.71 15.25 0.48
CA LEU A 99 -28.22 16.33 -0.36
C LEU A 99 -29.34 15.84 -1.26
N LEU A 100 -29.17 14.70 -1.95
CA LEU A 100 -30.22 14.10 -2.80
C LEU A 100 -31.49 13.80 -2.02
N ARG A 101 -31.37 13.19 -0.82
CA ARG A 101 -32.54 12.91 0.02
C ARG A 101 -33.27 14.17 0.51
N ARG A 102 -32.53 15.27 0.73
CA ARG A 102 -33.14 16.57 1.07
C ARG A 102 -33.92 17.14 -0.11
N ALA A 103 -33.34 17.01 -1.33
CA ALA A 103 -34.02 17.47 -2.55
C ALA A 103 -35.32 16.69 -2.82
N ASP A 104 -35.31 15.37 -2.62
CA ASP A 104 -36.47 14.50 -2.87
C ASP A 104 -37.50 14.46 -1.71
N ARG A 105 -37.27 15.20 -0.62
CA ARG A 105 -38.06 15.11 0.62
C ARG A 105 -38.28 13.68 1.12
N ALA A 106 -37.46 12.75 0.70
CA ALA A 106 -37.57 11.35 1.04
C ALA A 106 -37.14 11.10 2.48
N THR A 107 -38.06 10.50 3.27
CA THR A 107 -37.70 10.01 4.61
C THR A 107 -36.82 8.77 4.46
N SER A 108 -35.67 8.73 5.15
CA SER A 108 -34.84 7.54 5.16
C SER A 108 -35.57 6.42 5.93
N GLY A 109 -36.19 5.49 5.19
CA GLY A 109 -36.86 4.31 5.74
C GLY A 109 -35.93 3.24 6.36
N ALA A 110 -34.72 3.60 6.69
CA ALA A 110 -33.75 2.69 7.33
C ALA A 110 -34.08 2.52 8.81
N GLY A 111 -34.40 1.30 9.21
CA GLY A 111 -34.58 0.95 10.63
C GLY A 111 -33.42 1.33 11.52
N PRO A 112 -33.63 1.44 12.85
CA PRO A 112 -32.58 1.92 13.79
C PRO A 112 -31.31 1.06 13.80
N GLY A 113 -31.43 -0.26 13.57
CA GLY A 113 -30.29 -1.17 13.45
C GLY A 113 -29.41 -0.87 12.24
N LEU A 114 -29.99 -0.65 11.08
CA LEU A 114 -29.26 -0.32 9.85
C LEU A 114 -28.58 1.05 9.95
N ARG A 115 -29.18 1.98 10.68
CA ARG A 115 -28.60 3.30 10.94
C ARG A 115 -27.31 3.18 11.76
N LYS A 116 -27.31 2.38 12.84
CA LYS A 116 -26.11 2.11 13.66
C LYS A 116 -24.98 1.49 12.85
N LEU A 117 -25.27 0.49 12.00
CA LEU A 117 -24.27 -0.15 11.13
C LEU A 117 -23.64 0.85 10.17
N ARG A 118 -24.45 1.71 9.54
CA ARG A 118 -23.94 2.77 8.64
C ARG A 118 -23.07 3.80 9.38
N THR A 119 -23.43 4.15 10.61
CA THR A 119 -22.63 5.08 11.43
C THR A 119 -21.28 4.46 11.77
N LEU A 120 -21.25 3.19 12.19
CA LEU A 120 -20.03 2.49 12.49
C LEU A 120 -19.12 2.37 11.25
N GLN A 121 -19.71 2.03 10.08
CA GLN A 121 -18.95 1.98 8.83
C GLN A 121 -18.35 3.34 8.47
N ARG A 122 -19.10 4.43 8.66
CA ARG A 122 -18.59 5.79 8.42
C ARG A 122 -17.44 6.13 9.36
N ALA A 123 -17.56 5.82 10.64
CA ALA A 123 -16.49 6.04 11.60
C ALA A 123 -15.22 5.28 11.20
N ALA A 124 -15.34 4.01 10.81
CA ALA A 124 -14.22 3.21 10.32
C ALA A 124 -13.54 3.83 9.08
N VAL A 125 -14.34 4.28 8.10
CA VAL A 125 -13.81 4.96 6.90
C VAL A 125 -13.07 6.26 7.26
N VAL A 126 -13.61 7.07 8.16
CA VAL A 126 -12.96 8.32 8.60
C VAL A 126 -11.64 8.03 9.28
N VAL A 127 -11.58 7.03 10.15
CA VAL A 127 -10.33 6.63 10.83
C VAL A 127 -9.25 6.27 9.82
N ASP A 128 -9.56 5.41 8.84
CA ASP A 128 -8.58 4.98 7.86
C ASP A 128 -8.18 6.08 6.87
N VAL A 129 -9.11 6.96 6.47
CA VAL A 129 -8.77 8.13 5.63
C VAL A 129 -7.84 9.08 6.38
N LEU A 130 -8.08 9.32 7.66
CA LEU A 130 -7.20 10.15 8.50
C LEU A 130 -5.83 9.50 8.68
N TYR A 131 -5.79 8.19 8.90
CA TYR A 131 -4.55 7.42 9.00
C TYR A 131 -3.71 7.51 7.72
N LEU A 132 -4.31 7.23 6.57
CA LEU A 132 -3.62 7.34 5.26
C LEU A 132 -3.19 8.78 4.97
N GLY A 133 -4.05 9.76 5.27
CA GLY A 133 -3.74 11.18 5.09
C GLY A 133 -2.57 11.63 5.96
N ALA A 134 -2.51 11.20 7.21
CA ALA A 134 -1.42 11.52 8.12
C ALA A 134 -0.08 10.93 7.63
N TRP A 135 -0.06 9.67 7.19
CA TRP A 135 1.12 9.08 6.58
C TRP A 135 1.53 9.79 5.29
N PHE A 136 0.58 10.15 4.42
CA PHE A 136 0.86 10.88 3.18
C PHE A 136 1.51 12.25 3.47
N VAL A 137 1.00 12.99 4.45
CA VAL A 137 1.55 14.30 4.87
C VAL A 137 2.95 14.13 5.44
N LEU A 138 3.23 13.05 6.19
CA LEU A 138 4.54 12.79 6.77
C LEU A 138 5.56 12.34 5.72
N ILE A 139 5.17 11.43 4.82
CA ILE A 139 6.08 10.84 3.81
C ILE A 139 6.44 11.84 2.72
N LYS A 140 5.50 12.71 2.31
CA LYS A 140 5.72 13.65 1.21
C LYS A 140 6.97 14.55 1.38
N PRO A 141 7.20 15.24 2.53
CA PRO A 141 8.42 16.00 2.74
C PRO A 141 9.67 15.11 2.83
N LEU A 142 9.55 13.88 3.38
CA LEU A 142 10.68 12.94 3.47
C LEU A 142 11.19 12.50 2.10
N LEU A 143 10.32 12.40 1.09
CA LEU A 143 10.71 12.07 -0.28
C LEU A 143 11.33 13.24 -1.05
N ASN A 144 11.07 14.49 -0.64
CA ASN A 144 11.46 15.69 -1.36
C ASN A 144 12.61 16.48 -0.69
N THR A 145 13.13 16.02 0.45
CA THR A 145 14.10 16.78 1.23
C THR A 145 15.42 16.03 1.29
N ASP A 146 16.53 16.77 1.18
CA ASP A 146 17.89 16.25 1.41
C ASP A 146 17.98 15.57 2.79
N VAL A 147 18.75 14.50 2.84
CA VAL A 147 18.92 13.56 3.96
C VAL A 147 19.29 14.25 5.30
N GLY A 148 19.64 15.54 5.29
CA GLY A 148 20.00 16.33 6.49
C GLY A 148 18.84 16.78 7.37
N VAL A 149 17.57 16.52 7.01
CA VAL A 149 16.40 16.99 7.78
C VAL A 149 15.82 15.93 8.73
N TYR A 150 16.40 14.75 8.79
CA TYR A 150 16.04 13.75 9.80
C TYR A 150 16.43 14.24 11.20
N ARG A 151 15.53 15.03 11.80
CA ARG A 151 15.65 15.47 13.20
C ARG A 151 14.91 14.47 14.08
N THR A 152 15.53 14.08 15.18
CA THR A 152 14.91 13.31 16.29
C THR A 152 13.57 13.91 16.76
N SER A 153 13.28 15.16 16.40
CA SER A 153 11.99 15.81 16.70
C SER A 153 10.79 15.21 15.94
N ILE A 154 11.00 14.37 14.92
CA ILE A 154 9.92 13.73 14.14
C ILE A 154 9.61 12.33 14.68
N ASP A 155 10.53 11.71 15.42
CA ASP A 155 10.41 10.32 15.89
C ASP A 155 9.14 10.09 16.72
N TRP A 156 8.77 11.04 17.56
CA TRP A 156 7.53 10.95 18.35
C TRP A 156 6.26 10.98 17.48
N VAL A 157 6.29 11.73 16.35
CA VAL A 157 5.17 11.77 15.38
C VAL A 157 5.04 10.43 14.68
N VAL A 158 6.19 9.87 14.25
CA VAL A 158 6.25 8.53 13.62
C VAL A 158 5.70 7.49 14.61
N GLY A 159 6.19 7.46 15.85
CA GLY A 159 5.72 6.55 16.88
C GLY A 159 4.21 6.69 17.17
N LEU A 160 3.70 7.92 17.17
CA LEU A 160 2.26 8.16 17.37
C LEU A 160 1.44 7.64 16.18
N LEU A 161 1.94 7.80 14.96
CA LEU A 161 1.30 7.26 13.76
C LEU A 161 1.35 5.73 13.74
N GLU A 162 2.47 5.11 14.13
CA GLU A 162 2.56 3.64 14.24
C GLU A 162 1.54 3.09 15.24
N VAL A 163 1.42 3.71 16.43
CA VAL A 163 0.40 3.33 17.42
C VAL A 163 -1.01 3.55 16.89
N SER A 164 -1.25 4.61 16.10
CA SER A 164 -2.56 4.86 15.49
C SER A 164 -2.96 3.77 14.48
N GLY A 165 -2.01 2.97 13.99
CA GLY A 165 -2.28 1.79 13.18
C GLY A 165 -3.20 0.77 13.87
N LEU A 166 -3.21 0.72 15.22
CA LEU A 166 -4.18 -0.10 15.96
C LEU A 166 -5.63 0.37 15.73
N LEU A 167 -5.84 1.66 15.55
CA LEU A 167 -7.16 2.20 15.21
C LEU A 167 -7.58 1.75 13.81
N ALA A 168 -6.65 1.71 12.85
CA ALA A 168 -6.91 1.20 11.51
C ALA A 168 -7.27 -0.31 11.53
N VAL A 169 -6.58 -1.10 12.34
CA VAL A 169 -6.94 -2.52 12.55
C VAL A 169 -8.34 -2.64 13.17
N GLY A 170 -8.67 -1.82 14.17
CA GLY A 170 -10.00 -1.76 14.76
C GLY A 170 -11.08 -1.35 13.75
N ALA A 171 -10.78 -0.39 12.89
CA ALA A 171 -11.65 0.07 11.81
C ALA A 171 -11.91 -1.05 10.78
N ALA A 172 -10.87 -1.79 10.38
CA ALA A 172 -11.00 -2.94 9.48
C ALA A 172 -11.87 -4.06 10.11
N ALA A 173 -11.64 -4.39 11.37
CA ALA A 173 -12.46 -5.35 12.10
C ALA A 173 -13.93 -4.92 12.16
N ALA A 174 -14.19 -3.64 12.47
CA ALA A 174 -15.53 -3.05 12.46
C ALA A 174 -16.16 -3.10 11.07
N GLY A 175 -15.40 -2.81 10.01
CA GLY A 175 -15.84 -2.90 8.61
C GLY A 175 -16.27 -4.30 8.21
N VAL A 176 -15.47 -5.31 8.55
CA VAL A 176 -15.80 -6.73 8.32
C VAL A 176 -17.06 -7.12 9.08
N TRP A 177 -17.16 -6.74 10.34
CA TRP A 177 -18.34 -7.01 11.16
C TRP A 177 -19.62 -6.36 10.56
N VAL A 178 -19.53 -5.11 10.11
CA VAL A 178 -20.63 -4.41 9.44
C VAL A 178 -21.02 -5.12 8.15
N ALA A 179 -20.07 -5.51 7.31
CA ALA A 179 -20.35 -6.24 6.07
C ALA A 179 -21.06 -7.57 6.36
N TRP A 180 -20.57 -8.32 7.34
CA TRP A 180 -21.21 -9.57 7.78
C TRP A 180 -22.63 -9.37 8.32
N ARG A 181 -22.85 -8.35 9.16
CA ARG A 181 -24.17 -8.02 9.68
C ARG A 181 -25.13 -7.56 8.56
N MET A 182 -24.65 -6.74 7.61
CA MET A 182 -25.47 -6.30 6.47
C MET A 182 -25.82 -7.47 5.54
N ALA A 183 -24.96 -8.46 5.39
CA ALA A 183 -25.28 -9.67 4.62
C ALA A 183 -26.46 -10.46 5.18
N ARG A 184 -26.71 -10.35 6.50
CA ARG A 184 -27.80 -11.03 7.23
C ARG A 184 -29.06 -10.17 7.42
N THR A 185 -29.11 -8.96 6.86
CA THR A 185 -30.28 -8.09 6.90
C THR A 185 -30.98 -8.07 5.55
N ASP A 186 -32.20 -7.56 5.49
CA ASP A 186 -32.95 -7.38 4.23
C ASP A 186 -32.48 -6.16 3.42
N ALA A 187 -31.18 -5.83 3.51
CA ALA A 187 -30.58 -4.78 2.72
C ALA A 187 -30.53 -5.17 1.24
N THR A 188 -30.61 -4.18 0.35
CA THR A 188 -30.48 -4.41 -1.10
C THR A 188 -29.12 -5.02 -1.45
N ARG A 189 -29.06 -5.79 -2.54
CA ARG A 189 -27.80 -6.41 -3.03
C ARG A 189 -26.69 -5.37 -3.20
N LEU A 190 -27.03 -4.19 -3.71
CA LEU A 190 -26.07 -3.08 -3.87
C LEU A 190 -25.50 -2.61 -2.53
N THR A 191 -26.34 -2.46 -1.50
CA THR A 191 -25.89 -2.06 -0.16
C THR A 191 -24.96 -3.10 0.46
N ARG A 192 -25.25 -4.40 0.28
CA ARG A 192 -24.39 -5.50 0.76
C ARG A 192 -23.06 -5.50 0.02
N ALA A 193 -23.09 -5.41 -1.32
CA ALA A 193 -21.86 -5.36 -2.13
C ALA A 193 -20.99 -4.16 -1.76
N TRP A 194 -21.60 -3.00 -1.55
CA TRP A 194 -20.88 -1.80 -1.10
C TRP A 194 -20.25 -1.98 0.28
N ALA A 195 -20.94 -2.60 1.22
CA ALA A 195 -20.37 -2.86 2.55
C ALA A 195 -19.16 -3.81 2.49
N VAL A 196 -19.20 -4.84 1.63
CA VAL A 196 -18.08 -5.74 1.39
C VAL A 196 -16.91 -5.00 0.74
N LEU A 197 -17.18 -4.16 -0.27
CA LEU A 197 -16.15 -3.37 -0.95
C LEU A 197 -15.41 -2.45 0.02
N VAL A 198 -16.15 -1.76 0.90
CA VAL A 198 -15.56 -0.91 1.95
C VAL A 198 -14.74 -1.75 2.94
N ALA A 199 -15.23 -2.92 3.36
CA ALA A 199 -14.50 -3.81 4.25
C ALA A 199 -13.18 -4.29 3.63
N LEU A 200 -13.18 -4.64 2.33
CA LEU A 200 -11.97 -5.00 1.61
C LEU A 200 -10.99 -3.83 1.51
N ALA A 201 -11.48 -2.61 1.31
CA ALA A 201 -10.64 -1.41 1.28
C ALA A 201 -9.99 -1.14 2.64
N LEU A 202 -10.73 -1.26 3.74
CA LEU A 202 -10.19 -1.13 5.11
C LEU A 202 -9.12 -2.20 5.40
N LEU A 203 -9.36 -3.46 5.00
CA LEU A 203 -8.37 -4.53 5.11
C LEU A 203 -7.13 -4.26 4.24
N GLY A 204 -7.31 -3.66 3.07
CA GLY A 204 -6.21 -3.26 2.19
C GLY A 204 -5.31 -2.20 2.83
N VAL A 205 -5.86 -1.26 3.58
CA VAL A 205 -5.06 -0.27 4.36
C VAL A 205 -4.21 -0.99 5.41
N VAL A 206 -4.81 -1.91 6.17
CA VAL A 206 -4.06 -2.71 7.17
C VAL A 206 -2.97 -3.54 6.50
N TRP A 207 -3.28 -4.20 5.37
CA TRP A 207 -2.32 -4.96 4.60
C TRP A 207 -1.09 -4.12 4.21
N VAL A 208 -1.32 -2.95 3.59
CA VAL A 208 -0.24 -2.05 3.19
C VAL A 208 0.53 -1.53 4.41
N GLY A 209 -0.17 -1.24 5.52
CA GLY A 209 0.45 -0.83 6.77
C GLY A 209 1.40 -1.89 7.35
N VAL A 210 0.99 -3.16 7.32
CA VAL A 210 1.82 -4.28 7.82
C VAL A 210 2.99 -4.56 6.88
N VAL A 211 2.74 -4.69 5.56
CA VAL A 211 3.78 -4.98 4.57
C VAL A 211 4.78 -3.84 4.45
N GLY A 212 4.30 -2.59 4.53
CA GLY A 212 5.11 -1.37 4.52
C GLY A 212 5.82 -1.08 5.86
N ARG A 213 5.62 -1.93 6.87
CA ARG A 213 6.14 -1.73 8.23
C ARG A 213 5.73 -0.40 8.87
N LEU A 214 4.60 0.16 8.45
CA LEU A 214 4.04 1.40 9.02
C LEU A 214 3.35 1.17 10.38
N MET A 215 3.27 -0.06 10.83
CA MET A 215 2.66 -0.51 12.10
C MET A 215 3.66 -1.32 12.95
N THR A 216 4.96 -1.17 12.70
CA THR A 216 5.99 -1.85 13.48
C THR A 216 6.44 -0.94 14.61
N TRP A 217 6.38 -1.43 15.82
CA TRP A 217 6.75 -0.74 17.07
C TRP A 217 8.26 -0.63 17.27
N ASN A 218 9.03 -0.66 16.20
CA ASN A 218 10.49 -0.69 16.23
C ASN A 218 11.05 0.47 15.42
N LEU A 219 11.53 1.49 16.11
CA LEU A 219 12.20 2.67 15.55
C LEU A 219 13.66 2.39 15.10
N ASN A 220 14.09 1.13 15.06
CA ASN A 220 15.39 0.77 14.49
C ASN A 220 15.30 0.84 12.95
N TYR A 221 15.80 1.92 12.41
CA TYR A 221 15.94 2.18 10.98
C TYR A 221 17.18 1.48 10.41
#